data_087610db667adc361725b484520c0f50
#
_entry.id   087610db667adc361725b484520c0f50
#
_cell.length_a   1.000
_cell.length_b   1.000
_cell.length_c   1.000
_cell.angle_alpha   90.00
_cell.angle_beta   90.00
_cell.angle_gamma   90.00
#
_symmetry.space_group_name_H-M   'P 1'
#
loop_
_entity.id
_entity.type
_entity.pdbx_description
1 polymer ?
#
loop_
_entity_poly.entity_id
_entity_poly.type
_entity_poly.pdbx_seq_one_letter_code
_entity_poly.pdbx_strand_id
1 'polypeptide(L)'
;THRLSSAASDVYKRQGLRQVMDKYLVQDRSTGDIFETPQFMYMMISATLFAQYSKDKRMSYVKKYYDAVSKFKINIPTPVMAGVRTPLRQFASCVLVDTDDTLPSIFSSDMAIGRYVAQRAGIGINAGRIRGINSRIRGGEIQHTGVIPFLKKFEATVRCCTQNGVR
;
A
#
# COMPACT_ATOMS: atom_id res chain seq x y z
N THR A 1 11.72 -29.85 -10.22
CA THR A 1 12.36 -28.79 -9.41
C THR A 1 13.47 -28.14 -10.24
N HIS A 2 13.13 -27.04 -10.94
CA HIS A 2 14.14 -26.25 -11.65
C HIS A 2 15.05 -25.59 -10.62
N ARG A 3 16.28 -26.06 -10.50
CA ARG A 3 17.35 -25.30 -9.87
C ARG A 3 17.62 -24.07 -10.76
N LEU A 4 17.21 -22.90 -10.31
CA LEU A 4 17.69 -21.65 -10.91
C LEU A 4 19.22 -21.68 -10.89
N SER A 5 19.87 -21.30 -11.99
CA SER A 5 21.32 -21.19 -12.03
C SER A 5 21.78 -20.21 -10.94
N SER A 6 22.98 -20.39 -10.40
CA SER A 6 23.55 -19.49 -9.37
C SER A 6 23.50 -18.03 -9.82
N ALA A 7 23.79 -17.75 -11.09
CA ALA A 7 23.73 -16.41 -11.66
C ALA A 7 22.31 -15.82 -11.64
N ALA A 8 21.26 -16.60 -11.97
CA ALA A 8 19.87 -16.12 -11.88
C ALA A 8 19.48 -15.82 -10.43
N SER A 9 19.86 -16.71 -9.48
CA SER A 9 19.64 -16.49 -8.05
C SER A 9 20.29 -15.19 -7.55
N ASP A 10 21.49 -14.90 -8.00
CA ASP A 10 22.22 -13.68 -7.60
C ASP A 10 21.62 -12.41 -8.20
N VAL A 11 21.10 -12.48 -9.43
CA VAL A 11 20.35 -11.37 -10.04
C VAL A 11 19.08 -11.07 -9.24
N TYR A 12 18.28 -12.09 -8.87
CA TYR A 12 17.07 -11.89 -8.05
C TYR A 12 17.38 -11.33 -6.66
N LYS A 13 18.43 -11.81 -6.01
CA LYS A 13 18.87 -11.28 -4.72
C LYS A 13 19.31 -9.82 -4.83
N ARG A 14 20.04 -9.46 -5.87
CA ARG A 14 20.48 -8.08 -6.13
C ARG A 14 19.30 -7.16 -6.43
N GLN A 15 18.35 -7.59 -7.24
CA GLN A 15 17.12 -6.84 -7.53
C GLN A 15 16.27 -6.62 -6.27
N GLY A 16 16.09 -7.68 -5.46
CA GLY A 16 15.37 -7.60 -4.19
C GLY A 16 16.02 -6.63 -3.22
N LEU A 17 17.33 -6.69 -3.06
CA LEU A 17 18.09 -5.77 -2.21
C LEU A 17 17.93 -4.32 -2.68
N ARG A 18 18.05 -4.07 -3.98
CA ARG A 18 17.87 -2.74 -4.56
C ARG A 18 16.46 -2.20 -4.28
N GLN A 19 15.44 -3.03 -4.45
CA GLN A 19 14.06 -2.65 -4.13
C GLN A 19 13.88 -2.30 -2.65
N VAL A 20 14.53 -3.05 -1.74
CA VAL A 20 14.50 -2.74 -0.30
C VAL A 20 15.16 -1.39 -0.03
N MET A 21 16.34 -1.15 -0.61
CA MET A 21 17.06 0.12 -0.47
C MET A 21 16.26 1.31 -1.01
N ASP A 22 15.71 1.18 -2.20
CA ASP A 22 15.03 2.29 -2.88
C ASP A 22 13.67 2.63 -2.25
N LYS A 23 12.96 1.64 -1.69
CA LYS A 23 11.55 1.80 -1.29
C LYS A 23 11.30 1.77 0.21
N TYR A 24 12.06 0.99 0.98
CA TYR A 24 11.70 0.64 2.34
C TYR A 24 12.65 1.16 3.40
N LEU A 25 13.95 1.26 3.12
CA LEU A 25 14.89 1.78 4.09
C LEU A 25 14.62 3.25 4.40
N VAL A 26 14.83 3.62 5.65
CA VAL A 26 14.76 5.03 6.07
C VAL A 26 15.89 5.78 5.39
N GLN A 27 15.53 6.82 4.66
CA GLN A 27 16.45 7.62 3.86
C GLN A 27 15.98 9.06 3.76
N ASP A 28 16.90 9.97 3.57
CA ASP A 28 16.60 11.31 3.09
C ASP A 28 16.38 11.26 1.57
N ARG A 29 15.16 11.55 1.15
CA ARG A 29 14.80 11.47 -0.28
C ARG A 29 15.29 12.66 -1.09
N SER A 30 15.72 13.72 -0.44
CA SER A 30 16.29 14.89 -1.10
C SER A 30 17.78 14.70 -1.43
N THR A 31 18.52 14.03 -0.53
CA THR A 31 19.95 13.75 -0.71
C THR A 31 20.24 12.33 -1.22
N GLY A 32 19.32 11.39 -1.00
CA GLY A 32 19.48 9.97 -1.28
C GLY A 32 20.24 9.21 -0.19
N ASP A 33 20.56 9.84 0.93
CA ASP A 33 21.27 9.21 2.04
C ASP A 33 20.40 8.16 2.73
N ILE A 34 20.93 6.95 2.89
CA ILE A 34 20.27 5.82 3.54
C ILE A 34 20.80 5.69 4.97
N PHE A 35 19.90 5.69 5.96
CA PHE A 35 20.24 5.69 7.38
C PHE A 35 20.18 4.32 8.06
N GLU A 36 19.74 3.28 7.35
CA GLU A 36 19.66 1.93 7.91
C GLU A 36 20.03 0.86 6.89
N THR A 37 20.43 -0.31 7.39
CA THR A 37 20.59 -1.51 6.57
C THR A 37 19.32 -2.36 6.61
N PRO A 38 19.11 -3.33 5.70
CA PRO A 38 18.00 -4.26 5.76
C PRO A 38 17.89 -5.01 7.09
N GLN A 39 19.03 -5.36 7.71
CA GLN A 39 19.08 -6.03 9.00
C GLN A 39 18.56 -5.12 10.12
N PHE A 40 18.96 -3.85 10.11
CA PHE A 40 18.42 -2.85 11.04
C PHE A 40 16.92 -2.65 10.84
N MET A 41 16.47 -2.56 9.60
CA MET A 41 15.05 -2.46 9.27
C MET A 41 14.26 -3.62 9.92
N TYR A 42 14.67 -4.86 9.69
CA TYR A 42 14.00 -6.03 10.27
C TYR A 42 14.05 -6.04 11.80
N MET A 43 15.19 -5.66 12.38
CA MET A 43 15.33 -5.60 13.84
C MET A 43 14.42 -4.52 14.44
N MET A 44 14.38 -3.33 13.87
CA MET A 44 13.57 -2.23 14.36
C MET A 44 12.07 -2.50 14.20
N ILE A 45 11.66 -3.14 13.09
CA ILE A 45 10.27 -3.61 12.92
C ILE A 45 9.93 -4.61 14.02
N SER A 46 10.78 -5.62 14.23
CA SER A 46 10.57 -6.63 15.27
C SER A 46 10.46 -6.02 16.66
N ALA A 47 11.37 -5.12 17.01
CA ALA A 47 11.37 -4.44 18.30
C ALA A 47 10.11 -3.59 18.51
N THR A 48 9.66 -2.89 17.46
CA THR A 48 8.48 -2.02 17.53
C THR A 48 7.19 -2.83 17.68
N LEU A 49 7.04 -3.94 16.95
CA LEU A 49 5.85 -4.79 17.03
C LEU A 49 5.67 -5.41 18.42
N PHE A 50 6.74 -5.76 19.08
CA PHE A 50 6.70 -6.39 20.40
C PHE A 50 7.01 -5.44 21.56
N ALA A 51 7.07 -4.13 21.31
CA ALA A 51 7.42 -3.13 22.31
C ALA A 51 6.50 -3.14 23.55
N GLN A 52 5.23 -3.48 23.38
CA GLN A 52 4.22 -3.50 24.43
C GLN A 52 4.15 -4.81 25.21
N TYR A 53 4.91 -5.83 24.80
CA TYR A 53 4.99 -7.10 25.53
C TYR A 53 5.79 -6.93 26.82
N SER A 54 5.54 -7.81 27.79
CA SER A 54 6.25 -7.81 29.07
C SER A 54 7.77 -7.95 28.88
N LYS A 55 8.56 -7.30 29.74
CA LYS A 55 10.02 -7.22 29.59
C LYS A 55 10.70 -8.58 29.53
N ASP A 56 10.21 -9.55 30.31
CA ASP A 56 10.72 -10.93 30.38
C ASP A 56 10.54 -11.71 29.07
N LYS A 57 9.47 -11.45 28.34
CA LYS A 57 9.10 -12.19 27.10
C LYS A 57 9.47 -11.45 25.81
N ARG A 58 9.53 -10.12 25.87
CA ARG A 58 9.71 -9.25 24.70
C ARG A 58 10.88 -9.68 23.82
N MET A 59 12.05 -9.87 24.41
CA MET A 59 13.25 -10.19 23.65
C MET A 59 13.18 -11.56 22.95
N SER A 60 12.50 -12.52 23.54
CA SER A 60 12.26 -13.82 22.92
C SER A 60 11.41 -13.69 21.65
N TYR A 61 10.32 -12.90 21.69
CA TYR A 61 9.47 -12.65 20.53
C TYR A 61 10.18 -11.84 19.45
N VAL A 62 10.89 -10.78 19.82
CA VAL A 62 11.70 -9.96 18.88
C VAL A 62 12.68 -10.85 18.13
N LYS A 63 13.42 -11.71 18.82
CA LYS A 63 14.40 -12.60 18.22
C LYS A 63 13.76 -13.63 17.28
N LYS A 64 12.66 -14.28 17.71
CA LYS A 64 11.92 -15.23 16.88
C LYS A 64 11.39 -14.59 15.60
N TYR A 65 10.82 -13.39 15.71
CA TYR A 65 10.28 -12.68 14.56
C TYR A 65 11.38 -12.24 13.59
N TYR A 66 12.46 -11.65 14.13
CA TYR A 66 13.64 -11.28 13.33
C TYR A 66 14.21 -12.49 12.58
N ASP A 67 14.39 -13.62 13.25
CA ASP A 67 14.87 -14.87 12.62
C ASP A 67 13.93 -15.36 11.52
N ALA A 68 12.64 -15.25 11.71
CA ALA A 68 11.66 -15.67 10.71
C ALA A 68 11.67 -14.77 9.47
N VAL A 69 11.77 -13.45 9.65
CA VAL A 69 11.81 -12.49 8.55
C VAL A 69 13.15 -12.51 7.82
N SER A 70 14.27 -12.46 8.55
CA SER A 70 15.62 -12.44 7.96
C SER A 70 15.97 -13.72 7.19
N LYS A 71 15.37 -14.84 7.57
CA LYS A 71 15.48 -16.14 6.88
C LYS A 71 14.40 -16.39 5.84
N PHE A 72 13.61 -15.38 5.49
CA PHE A 72 12.52 -15.45 4.51
C PHE A 72 11.47 -16.54 4.79
N LYS A 73 11.26 -16.91 6.07
CA LYS A 73 10.21 -17.84 6.48
C LYS A 73 8.82 -17.19 6.46
N ILE A 74 8.77 -15.88 6.64
CA ILE A 74 7.57 -15.05 6.54
C ILE A 74 7.87 -13.82 5.69
N ASN A 75 6.85 -13.33 4.97
CA ASN A 75 6.87 -12.07 4.26
C ASN A 75 6.20 -10.99 5.08
N ILE A 76 6.74 -9.77 5.01
CA ILE A 76 6.16 -8.59 5.64
C ILE A 76 5.53 -7.72 4.54
N PRO A 77 4.28 -7.26 4.71
CA PRO A 77 3.64 -6.39 3.71
C PRO A 77 4.33 -5.02 3.64
N THR A 78 4.28 -4.42 2.46
CA THR A 78 4.90 -3.13 2.16
C THR A 78 4.65 -2.03 3.21
N PRO A 79 3.41 -1.81 3.72
CA PRO A 79 3.18 -0.76 4.71
C PRO A 79 3.88 -1.01 6.04
N VAL A 80 4.05 -2.27 6.43
CA VAL A 80 4.80 -2.63 7.65
C VAL A 80 6.29 -2.37 7.47
N MET A 81 6.86 -2.78 6.32
CA MET A 81 8.27 -2.51 6.01
C MET A 81 8.58 -1.01 5.91
N ALA A 82 7.67 -0.23 5.33
CA ALA A 82 7.87 1.21 5.15
C ALA A 82 7.54 2.04 6.40
N GLY A 83 6.63 1.57 7.27
CA GLY A 83 5.97 2.42 8.26
C GLY A 83 6.20 2.09 9.72
N VAL A 84 6.25 0.81 10.11
CA VAL A 84 6.12 0.41 11.54
C VAL A 84 7.10 1.12 12.48
N ARG A 85 8.34 1.34 12.08
CA ARG A 85 9.37 2.03 12.88
C ARG A 85 9.47 3.53 12.61
N THR A 86 8.55 4.08 11.84
CA THR A 86 8.53 5.49 11.43
C THR A 86 7.26 6.19 11.95
N PRO A 87 7.12 7.51 11.80
CA PRO A 87 5.89 8.22 12.15
C PRO A 87 4.66 7.83 11.31
N LEU A 88 4.83 7.13 10.18
CA LEU A 88 3.72 6.64 9.36
C LEU A 88 2.84 5.66 10.15
N ARG A 89 1.52 5.87 10.06
CA ARG A 89 0.52 5.06 10.79
C ARG A 89 -0.49 4.37 9.87
N GLN A 90 -0.36 4.53 8.56
CA GLN A 90 -1.21 3.87 7.57
C GLN A 90 -0.61 2.53 7.15
N PHE A 91 -1.23 1.42 7.57
CA PHE A 91 -0.74 0.07 7.35
C PHE A 91 -1.57 -0.74 6.36
N ALA A 92 -2.70 -0.20 5.86
CA ALA A 92 -3.48 -0.84 4.81
C ALA A 92 -2.81 -0.65 3.45
N SER A 93 -2.48 -1.75 2.79
CA SER A 93 -1.85 -1.69 1.46
C SER A 93 -2.87 -1.46 0.35
N CYS A 94 -4.07 -1.99 0.50
CA CYS A 94 -5.17 -1.86 -0.45
C CYS A 94 -6.48 -1.58 0.30
N VAL A 95 -7.31 -0.73 -0.29
CA VAL A 95 -8.62 -0.37 0.26
C VAL A 95 -9.66 -0.57 -0.84
N LEU A 96 -10.77 -1.21 -0.49
CA LEU A 96 -11.93 -1.34 -1.36
C LEU A 96 -12.95 -0.27 -1.00
N VAL A 97 -13.41 0.46 -2.00
CA VAL A 97 -14.44 1.50 -1.86
C VAL A 97 -15.69 1.02 -2.62
N ASP A 98 -16.81 0.97 -1.92
CA ASP A 98 -18.12 0.69 -2.51
C ASP A 98 -18.86 1.99 -2.74
N THR A 99 -19.51 2.14 -3.90
CA THR A 99 -20.25 3.36 -4.24
C THR A 99 -21.66 3.02 -4.71
N ASP A 100 -22.63 3.80 -4.23
CA ASP A 100 -24.03 3.67 -4.63
C ASP A 100 -24.37 4.60 -5.79
N ASP A 101 -25.57 4.40 -6.34
CA ASP A 101 -26.10 5.12 -7.50
C ASP A 101 -26.66 6.50 -7.15
N THR A 102 -25.95 7.27 -6.34
CA THR A 102 -26.29 8.66 -6.00
C THR A 102 -25.08 9.57 -6.10
N LEU A 103 -25.26 10.81 -6.50
CA LEU A 103 -24.17 11.79 -6.56
C LEU A 103 -23.46 11.98 -5.22
N PRO A 104 -24.16 12.08 -4.07
CA PRO A 104 -23.49 12.15 -2.78
C PRO A 104 -22.58 10.95 -2.51
N SER A 105 -23.02 9.72 -2.80
CA SER A 105 -22.22 8.52 -2.63
C SER A 105 -21.01 8.50 -3.57
N ILE A 106 -21.21 8.86 -4.85
CA ILE A 106 -20.14 8.91 -5.85
C ILE A 106 -19.06 9.93 -5.46
N PHE A 107 -19.45 11.12 -5.01
CA PHE A 107 -18.50 12.15 -4.59
C PHE A 107 -17.82 11.81 -3.25
N SER A 108 -18.51 11.19 -2.32
CA SER A 108 -17.91 10.68 -1.09
C SER A 108 -16.86 9.60 -1.38
N SER A 109 -17.15 8.69 -2.31
CA SER A 109 -16.21 7.68 -2.77
C SER A 109 -14.98 8.31 -3.44
N ASP A 110 -15.17 9.33 -4.28
CA ASP A 110 -14.10 10.05 -4.92
C ASP A 110 -13.16 10.75 -3.91
N MET A 111 -13.74 11.40 -2.90
CA MET A 111 -12.96 11.98 -1.81
C MET A 111 -12.18 10.93 -1.01
N ALA A 112 -12.81 9.79 -0.71
CA ALA A 112 -12.15 8.68 -0.03
C ALA A 112 -10.98 8.14 -0.85
N ILE A 113 -11.15 7.93 -2.16
CA ILE A 113 -10.10 7.51 -3.09
C ILE A 113 -8.90 8.46 -2.99
N GLY A 114 -9.12 9.76 -3.14
CA GLY A 114 -8.05 10.76 -3.09
C GLY A 114 -7.27 10.70 -1.77
N ARG A 115 -7.98 10.62 -0.63
CA ARG A 115 -7.36 10.55 0.70
C ARG A 115 -6.54 9.29 0.93
N TYR A 116 -7.03 8.13 0.50
CA TYR A 116 -6.29 6.88 0.64
C TYR A 116 -5.08 6.81 -0.27
N VAL A 117 -5.21 7.26 -1.52
CA VAL A 117 -4.08 7.32 -2.47
C VAL A 117 -2.99 8.26 -1.97
N ALA A 118 -3.35 9.42 -1.44
CA ALA A 118 -2.41 10.37 -0.82
C ALA A 118 -1.65 9.75 0.36
N GLN A 119 -2.23 8.75 1.03
CA GLN A 119 -1.58 7.96 2.08
C GLN A 119 -0.94 6.67 1.58
N ARG A 120 -0.71 6.54 0.28
CA ARG A 120 -0.01 5.41 -0.36
C ARG A 120 -0.79 4.08 -0.34
N ALA A 121 -2.12 4.10 -0.25
CA ALA A 121 -2.93 2.93 -0.43
C ALA A 121 -3.27 2.69 -1.91
N GLY A 122 -3.30 1.43 -2.33
CA GLY A 122 -3.92 1.04 -3.58
C GLY A 122 -5.44 1.02 -3.43
N ILE A 123 -6.18 1.35 -4.48
CA ILE A 123 -7.64 1.42 -4.44
C ILE A 123 -8.27 0.43 -5.42
N GLY A 124 -9.22 -0.35 -4.94
CA GLY A 124 -10.23 -1.01 -5.73
C GLY A 124 -11.57 -0.34 -5.52
N ILE A 125 -12.32 -0.07 -6.59
CA ILE A 125 -13.64 0.52 -6.49
C ILE A 125 -14.70 -0.39 -7.08
N ASN A 126 -15.81 -0.57 -6.35
CA ASN A 126 -17.01 -1.19 -6.89
C ASN A 126 -17.96 -0.10 -7.39
N ALA A 127 -18.01 0.07 -8.70
CA ALA A 127 -18.93 1.00 -9.38
C ALA A 127 -20.13 0.29 -10.02
N GLY A 128 -20.32 -0.99 -9.73
CA GLY A 128 -21.35 -1.83 -10.36
C GLY A 128 -22.79 -1.45 -10.01
N ARG A 129 -23.00 -0.63 -8.97
CA ARG A 129 -24.33 -0.13 -8.60
C ARG A 129 -24.72 1.11 -9.36
N ILE A 130 -23.79 1.83 -9.99
CA ILE A 130 -24.09 3.02 -10.79
C ILE A 130 -24.90 2.61 -12.01
N ARG A 131 -26.04 3.25 -12.20
CA ARG A 131 -26.97 2.94 -13.29
C ARG A 131 -26.34 3.06 -14.67
N GLY A 132 -26.85 2.27 -15.61
CA GLY A 132 -26.37 2.25 -16.98
C GLY A 132 -26.70 3.52 -17.78
N ILE A 133 -26.10 3.63 -18.96
CA ILE A 133 -26.39 4.68 -19.93
C ILE A 133 -27.88 4.65 -20.31
N ASN A 134 -28.46 5.82 -20.56
CA ASN A 134 -29.85 6.03 -20.91
C ASN A 134 -30.87 5.69 -19.81
N SER A 135 -30.45 5.34 -18.60
CA SER A 135 -31.37 5.22 -17.48
C SER A 135 -32.07 6.56 -17.21
N ARG A 136 -33.39 6.54 -17.01
CA ARG A 136 -34.15 7.75 -16.74
C ARG A 136 -33.87 8.29 -15.34
N ILE A 137 -33.64 9.60 -15.23
CA ILE A 137 -33.48 10.35 -13.99
C ILE A 137 -34.42 11.57 -13.96
N ARG A 138 -34.61 12.14 -12.79
CA ARG A 138 -35.53 13.29 -12.59
C ARG A 138 -36.89 13.09 -13.19
N GLY A 139 -37.56 11.97 -12.86
CA GLY A 139 -38.89 11.69 -13.39
C GLY A 139 -38.91 11.36 -14.90
N GLY A 140 -37.75 11.19 -15.54
CA GLY A 140 -37.67 10.88 -16.97
C GLY A 140 -37.26 12.05 -17.86
N GLU A 141 -37.04 13.22 -17.28
CA GLU A 141 -36.62 14.43 -18.04
C GLU A 141 -35.24 14.31 -18.63
N ILE A 142 -34.34 13.57 -17.96
CA ILE A 142 -32.94 13.44 -18.34
C ILE A 142 -32.57 11.96 -18.42
N GLN A 143 -31.66 11.66 -19.33
CA GLN A 143 -31.02 10.34 -19.44
C GLN A 143 -29.64 10.35 -18.81
N HIS A 144 -29.30 9.31 -18.07
CA HIS A 144 -28.01 9.13 -17.42
C HIS A 144 -26.91 8.80 -18.44
N THR A 145 -25.73 9.35 -18.22
CA THR A 145 -24.55 9.15 -19.10
C THR A 145 -23.82 7.82 -18.88
N GLY A 146 -24.29 7.02 -17.91
CA GLY A 146 -23.69 5.72 -17.57
C GLY A 146 -22.51 5.84 -16.61
N VAL A 147 -21.85 4.72 -16.36
CA VAL A 147 -20.75 4.59 -15.38
C VAL A 147 -19.41 5.14 -15.88
N ILE A 148 -19.18 5.15 -17.20
CA ILE A 148 -17.87 5.46 -17.79
C ILE A 148 -17.33 6.85 -17.39
N PRO A 149 -18.13 7.95 -17.40
CA PRO A 149 -17.64 9.25 -16.93
C PRO A 149 -17.15 9.23 -15.48
N PHE A 150 -17.82 8.48 -14.61
CA PHE A 150 -17.41 8.35 -13.20
C PHE A 150 -16.12 7.53 -13.04
N LEU A 151 -15.92 6.46 -13.81
CA LEU A 151 -14.66 5.72 -13.82
C LEU A 151 -13.49 6.61 -14.25
N LYS A 152 -13.67 7.43 -15.29
CA LYS A 152 -12.67 8.41 -15.71
C LYS A 152 -12.38 9.44 -14.62
N LYS A 153 -13.39 9.88 -13.88
CA LYS A 153 -13.23 10.80 -12.74
C LYS A 153 -12.41 10.15 -11.64
N PHE A 154 -12.73 8.93 -11.24
CA PHE A 154 -11.98 8.20 -10.21
C PHE A 154 -10.52 7.98 -10.62
N GLU A 155 -10.28 7.64 -11.88
CA GLU A 155 -8.92 7.52 -12.43
C GLU A 155 -8.15 8.85 -12.33
N ALA A 156 -8.78 9.96 -12.72
CA ALA A 156 -8.19 11.29 -12.62
C ALA A 156 -7.85 11.65 -11.17
N THR A 157 -8.73 11.35 -10.22
CA THR A 157 -8.50 11.56 -8.78
C THR A 157 -7.30 10.77 -8.29
N VAL A 158 -7.17 9.48 -8.67
CA VAL A 158 -6.00 8.67 -8.35
C VAL A 158 -4.71 9.31 -8.89
N ARG A 159 -4.72 9.75 -10.15
CA ARG A 159 -3.55 10.39 -10.77
C ARG A 159 -3.16 11.69 -10.09
N CYS A 160 -4.13 12.54 -9.72
CA CYS A 160 -3.87 13.80 -9.04
C CYS A 160 -3.25 13.60 -7.65
N CYS A 161 -3.67 12.55 -6.93
CA CYS A 161 -3.27 12.31 -5.54
C CYS A 161 -2.08 11.35 -5.41
N THR A 162 -1.53 10.87 -6.51
CA THR A 162 -0.40 9.93 -6.52
C THR A 162 0.85 10.56 -5.89
N GLN A 163 1.57 9.77 -5.10
CA GLN A 163 2.78 10.14 -4.38
C GLN A 163 4.06 9.87 -5.19
N ASN A 164 4.07 10.16 -6.50
CA ASN A 164 5.23 10.12 -7.39
C ASN A 164 6.16 8.91 -7.20
N GLY A 165 5.60 7.70 -7.27
CA GLY A 165 6.38 6.46 -7.29
C GLY A 165 7.04 6.07 -5.96
N VAL A 166 6.76 6.78 -4.86
CA VAL A 166 7.20 6.37 -3.52
C VAL A 166 6.48 5.09 -3.07
N ARG A 167 5.58 4.67 -3.91
CA ARG A 167 4.99 3.36 -3.82
C ARG A 167 4.75 2.79 -5.19
#